data_4a34a4b7032d1abec85e4b840ee803a3
#
_entry.id   4a34a4b7032d1abec85e4b840ee803a3
#
_cell.length_a   1.000
_cell.length_b   1.000
_cell.length_c   1.000
_cell.angle_alpha   90.00
_cell.angle_beta   90.00
_cell.angle_gamma   90.00
#
_symmetry.space_group_name_H-M   'P 1'
#
loop_
_entity.id
_entity.type
_entity.pdbx_description
1 polymer ?
#
loop_
_entity_poly.entity_id
_entity_poly.type
_entity_poly.pdbx_seq_one_letter_code
_entity_poly.pdbx_strand_id
1 'polypeptide(L)'
;MSINLMNGNSLELMKDIPDSSIDLIVSDPPYGMNFQSNYREEKYDAIENDQNLDWLEGFVEEAYRVLKENTAIYCFCSWHNVDIFKATIQKMFTIKNILVWEKNNTSMGDLQGSYAPKHEFVIFAHKGRRILNGFRYADIIKAKRTGNEYHPTEKPVDLLALFIKASSDVGEIVLDPFMGSGSTGVACIKTGRKFIGIELNQNYFSTAVKRINGDVQLELDLIFPKTILETKNNNNN
;
A
#
# COMPACT_ATOMS: atom_id res chain seq x y z
N MET A 1 -14.14 -12.26 5.08
CA MET A 1 -13.28 -11.21 4.47
C MET A 1 -12.67 -11.82 3.20
N SER A 2 -12.65 -11.13 2.06
CA SER A 2 -12.08 -11.69 0.81
C SER A 2 -10.71 -11.06 0.60
N ILE A 3 -9.68 -11.91 0.51
CA ILE A 3 -8.29 -11.54 0.21
C ILE A 3 -7.89 -12.28 -1.07
N ASN A 4 -7.39 -11.56 -2.05
CA ASN A 4 -6.88 -12.13 -3.30
C ASN A 4 -5.45 -11.63 -3.52
N LEU A 5 -4.48 -12.54 -3.56
CA LEU A 5 -3.07 -12.23 -3.73
C LEU A 5 -2.56 -12.87 -5.01
N MET A 6 -1.91 -12.09 -5.85
CA MET A 6 -1.44 -12.52 -7.17
C MET A 6 0.06 -12.24 -7.29
N ASN A 7 0.82 -13.24 -7.77
CA ASN A 7 2.24 -13.08 -8.03
C ASN A 7 2.47 -12.89 -9.53
N GLY A 8 3.06 -11.78 -9.93
CA GLY A 8 3.39 -11.46 -11.31
C GLY A 8 3.42 -9.97 -11.62
N ASN A 9 3.52 -9.65 -12.89
CA ASN A 9 3.58 -8.28 -13.38
C ASN A 9 2.22 -7.57 -13.18
N SER A 10 2.25 -6.45 -12.48
CA SER A 10 1.05 -5.67 -12.14
C SER A 10 0.27 -5.22 -13.37
N LEU A 11 0.93 -4.71 -14.41
CA LEU A 11 0.27 -4.22 -15.62
C LEU A 11 -0.42 -5.32 -16.41
N GLU A 12 0.07 -6.55 -16.31
CA GLU A 12 -0.56 -7.71 -16.95
C GLU A 12 -1.73 -8.22 -16.12
N LEU A 13 -1.50 -8.43 -14.82
CA LEU A 13 -2.52 -8.97 -13.93
C LEU A 13 -3.67 -8.01 -13.66
N MET A 14 -3.45 -6.70 -13.72
CA MET A 14 -4.53 -5.72 -13.64
C MET A 14 -5.52 -5.83 -14.79
N LYS A 15 -5.13 -6.31 -15.97
CA LYS A 15 -6.04 -6.54 -17.11
C LYS A 15 -7.13 -7.55 -16.81
N ASP A 16 -6.88 -8.49 -15.89
CA ASP A 16 -7.86 -9.49 -15.45
C ASP A 16 -8.83 -8.94 -14.39
N ILE A 17 -8.58 -7.74 -13.84
CA ILE A 17 -9.48 -7.08 -12.91
C ILE A 17 -10.57 -6.36 -13.72
N PRO A 18 -11.86 -6.61 -13.43
CA PRO A 18 -12.95 -5.99 -14.17
C PRO A 18 -12.95 -4.46 -14.06
N ASP A 19 -13.42 -3.79 -15.11
CA ASP A 19 -13.63 -2.34 -15.12
C ASP A 19 -14.52 -1.91 -13.96
N SER A 20 -14.22 -0.76 -13.35
CA SER A 20 -15.04 -0.14 -12.31
C SER A 20 -15.43 -1.12 -11.18
N SER A 21 -14.49 -1.97 -10.74
CA SER A 21 -14.70 -2.97 -9.68
C SER A 21 -14.02 -2.64 -8.36
N ILE A 22 -13.06 -1.71 -8.36
CA ILE A 22 -12.23 -1.33 -7.21
C ILE A 22 -12.75 -0.04 -6.56
N ASP A 23 -12.78 -0.01 -5.23
CA ASP A 23 -13.27 1.12 -4.45
C ASP A 23 -12.16 2.08 -4.01
N LEU A 24 -10.91 1.59 -3.91
CA LEU A 24 -9.76 2.39 -3.51
C LEU A 24 -8.47 1.77 -4.03
N ILE A 25 -7.53 2.59 -4.49
CA ILE A 25 -6.15 2.17 -4.71
C ILE A 25 -5.25 2.85 -3.68
N VAL A 26 -4.41 2.05 -2.99
CA VAL A 26 -3.30 2.53 -2.15
C VAL A 26 -2.05 1.82 -2.63
N SER A 27 -1.12 2.56 -3.23
CA SER A 27 -0.01 2.00 -4.00
C SER A 27 1.32 2.66 -3.66
N ASP A 28 2.34 1.83 -3.45
CA ASP A 28 3.75 2.25 -3.27
C ASP A 28 4.62 1.65 -4.39
N PRO A 29 4.51 2.21 -5.61
CA PRO A 29 5.20 1.67 -6.78
C PRO A 29 6.71 1.94 -6.72
N PRO A 30 7.54 1.28 -7.55
CA PRO A 30 8.94 1.63 -7.73
C PRO A 30 9.11 3.10 -8.15
N TYR A 31 10.14 3.79 -7.60
CA TYR A 31 10.31 5.22 -7.87
C TYR A 31 11.27 5.53 -9.03
N GLY A 32 11.83 4.53 -9.71
CA GLY A 32 12.81 4.72 -10.78
C GLY A 32 14.17 5.19 -10.24
N MET A 33 14.51 4.88 -9.00
CA MET A 33 15.72 5.38 -8.32
C MET A 33 16.85 4.35 -8.23
N ASN A 34 16.65 3.13 -8.72
CA ASN A 34 17.60 2.01 -8.60
C ASN A 34 18.08 1.82 -7.14
N PHE A 35 17.12 1.79 -6.21
CA PHE A 35 17.41 1.81 -4.78
C PHE A 35 18.15 0.55 -4.33
N GLN A 36 19.41 0.71 -3.86
CA GLN A 36 20.17 -0.32 -3.18
C GLN A 36 20.59 0.17 -1.79
N SER A 37 20.28 -0.60 -0.74
CA SER A 37 20.76 -0.33 0.60
C SER A 37 22.21 -0.82 0.76
N ASN A 38 23.15 0.11 0.96
CA ASN A 38 24.58 -0.22 1.18
C ASN A 38 24.95 -0.45 2.65
N TYR A 39 23.98 -0.34 3.60
CA TYR A 39 24.26 -0.32 5.04
C TYR A 39 23.84 -1.57 5.81
N ARG A 40 23.35 -2.63 5.13
CA ARG A 40 22.99 -3.90 5.78
C ARG A 40 23.91 -5.01 5.32
N GLU A 41 24.28 -5.92 6.25
CA GLU A 41 25.06 -7.11 5.97
C GLU A 41 24.31 -8.06 5.03
N GLU A 42 22.99 -8.19 5.18
CA GLU A 42 22.10 -8.88 4.25
C GLU A 42 21.51 -7.89 3.24
N LYS A 43 21.83 -8.05 1.97
CA LYS A 43 21.26 -7.26 0.89
C LYS A 43 19.87 -7.78 0.57
N TYR A 44 18.89 -6.87 0.58
CA TYR A 44 17.59 -7.16 -0.03
C TYR A 44 17.73 -7.30 -1.55
N ASP A 45 16.86 -8.11 -2.16
CA ASP A 45 16.75 -8.14 -3.61
C ASP A 45 16.51 -6.72 -4.15
N ALA A 46 17.11 -6.41 -5.31
CA ALA A 46 16.86 -5.15 -5.99
C ALA A 46 15.35 -5.03 -6.30
N ILE A 47 14.81 -3.82 -6.16
CA ILE A 47 13.41 -3.57 -6.55
C ILE A 47 13.35 -3.70 -8.07
N GLU A 48 12.61 -4.69 -8.55
CA GLU A 48 12.44 -4.91 -9.98
C GLU A 48 11.69 -3.72 -10.61
N ASN A 49 12.11 -3.32 -11.82
CA ASN A 49 11.60 -2.15 -12.56
C ASN A 49 11.84 -0.78 -11.91
N ASP A 50 12.76 -0.66 -10.93
CA ASP A 50 13.14 0.62 -10.32
C ASP A 50 14.20 1.40 -11.12
N GLN A 51 14.40 1.09 -12.42
CA GLN A 51 15.41 1.72 -13.28
C GLN A 51 14.86 2.89 -14.09
N ASN A 52 13.58 2.91 -14.41
CA ASN A 52 12.89 3.97 -15.16
C ASN A 52 11.42 4.07 -14.76
N LEU A 53 10.69 4.99 -15.38
CA LEU A 53 9.26 5.22 -15.14
C LEU A 53 8.37 4.92 -16.37
N ASP A 54 8.86 4.15 -17.34
CA ASP A 54 8.14 3.85 -18.59
C ASP A 54 6.81 3.12 -18.35
N TRP A 55 6.73 2.37 -17.25
CA TRP A 55 5.55 1.65 -16.80
C TRP A 55 4.45 2.55 -16.21
N LEU A 56 4.78 3.79 -15.79
CA LEU A 56 3.89 4.63 -14.98
C LEU A 56 2.60 5.03 -15.74
N GLU A 57 2.71 5.32 -17.03
CA GLU A 57 1.54 5.68 -17.84
C GLU A 57 0.54 4.53 -17.95
N GLY A 58 1.02 3.32 -18.27
CA GLY A 58 0.19 2.13 -18.31
C GLY A 58 -0.44 1.79 -16.95
N PHE A 59 0.28 2.00 -15.85
CA PHE A 59 -0.28 1.85 -14.51
C PHE A 59 -1.43 2.84 -14.25
N VAL A 60 -1.25 4.11 -14.61
CA VAL A 60 -2.28 5.15 -14.41
C VAL A 60 -3.53 4.84 -15.23
N GLU A 61 -3.37 4.35 -16.47
CA GLU A 61 -4.48 3.93 -17.34
C GLU A 61 -5.26 2.76 -16.72
N GLU A 62 -4.58 1.70 -16.29
CA GLU A 62 -5.19 0.55 -15.66
C GLU A 62 -5.84 0.91 -14.31
N ALA A 63 -5.17 1.73 -13.48
CA ALA A 63 -5.72 2.22 -12.23
C ALA A 63 -7.03 2.99 -12.45
N TYR A 64 -7.08 3.85 -13.47
CA TYR A 64 -8.29 4.58 -13.82
C TYR A 64 -9.39 3.64 -14.33
N ARG A 65 -9.06 2.64 -15.16
CA ARG A 65 -10.02 1.67 -15.70
C ARG A 65 -10.69 0.86 -14.58
N VAL A 66 -9.91 0.30 -13.65
CA VAL A 66 -10.44 -0.60 -12.61
C VAL A 66 -11.16 0.14 -11.49
N LEU A 67 -10.84 1.42 -11.21
CA LEU A 67 -11.51 2.21 -10.19
C LEU A 67 -12.96 2.54 -10.60
N LYS A 68 -13.87 2.45 -9.63
CA LYS A 68 -15.23 2.95 -9.75
C LYS A 68 -15.27 4.48 -9.83
N GLU A 69 -16.36 5.04 -10.32
CA GLU A 69 -16.62 6.48 -10.20
C GLU A 69 -16.76 6.91 -8.75
N ASN A 70 -16.32 8.14 -8.46
CA ASN A 70 -16.34 8.75 -7.13
C ASN A 70 -15.46 8.02 -6.09
N THR A 71 -14.33 7.51 -6.54
CA THR A 71 -13.32 6.83 -5.73
C THR A 71 -11.98 7.56 -5.75
N ALA A 72 -10.99 7.04 -5.06
CA ALA A 72 -9.70 7.68 -4.88
C ALA A 72 -8.52 6.75 -5.13
N ILE A 73 -7.36 7.38 -5.39
CA ILE A 73 -6.05 6.73 -5.39
C ILE A 73 -5.10 7.51 -4.47
N TYR A 74 -4.34 6.77 -3.67
CA TYR A 74 -3.14 7.23 -2.95
C TYR A 74 -1.93 6.57 -3.58
N CYS A 75 -1.05 7.37 -4.17
CA CYS A 75 0.15 6.89 -4.83
C CYS A 75 1.38 7.51 -4.16
N PHE A 76 2.17 6.69 -3.48
CA PHE A 76 3.44 7.12 -2.90
C PHE A 76 4.43 7.49 -3.99
N CYS A 77 5.28 8.47 -3.72
CA CYS A 77 6.36 8.86 -4.62
C CYS A 77 7.49 9.55 -3.86
N SER A 78 8.67 9.59 -4.50
CA SER A 78 9.82 10.32 -4.02
C SER A 78 9.74 11.81 -4.40
N TRP A 79 10.37 12.66 -3.60
CA TRP A 79 10.54 14.08 -3.94
C TRP A 79 11.35 14.30 -5.23
N HIS A 80 12.17 13.31 -5.65
CA HIS A 80 12.98 13.41 -6.87
C HIS A 80 12.14 13.41 -8.16
N ASN A 81 10.98 12.78 -8.15
CA ASN A 81 10.15 12.58 -9.33
C ASN A 81 8.64 12.76 -9.08
N VAL A 82 8.30 13.47 -7.99
CA VAL A 82 6.90 13.84 -7.69
C VAL A 82 6.26 14.65 -8.82
N ASP A 83 7.02 15.44 -9.55
CA ASP A 83 6.59 16.20 -10.72
C ASP A 83 6.16 15.28 -11.85
N ILE A 84 6.93 14.22 -12.15
CA ILE A 84 6.62 13.22 -13.19
C ILE A 84 5.37 12.43 -12.78
N PHE A 85 5.33 11.90 -11.54
CA PHE A 85 4.16 11.18 -11.03
C PHE A 85 2.91 12.05 -11.08
N LYS A 86 2.99 13.29 -10.58
CA LYS A 86 1.87 14.23 -10.62
C LYS A 86 1.42 14.50 -12.05
N ALA A 87 2.36 14.81 -12.96
CA ALA A 87 2.05 15.11 -14.35
C ALA A 87 1.36 13.94 -15.06
N THR A 88 1.78 12.71 -14.77
CA THR A 88 1.18 11.50 -15.36
C THR A 88 -0.20 11.21 -14.76
N ILE A 89 -0.34 11.21 -13.43
CA ILE A 89 -1.61 10.93 -12.77
C ILE A 89 -2.69 11.97 -13.14
N GLN A 90 -2.34 13.24 -13.26
CA GLN A 90 -3.30 14.30 -13.58
C GLN A 90 -3.85 14.24 -15.01
N LYS A 91 -3.30 13.41 -15.90
CA LYS A 91 -3.86 13.19 -17.26
C LYS A 91 -5.26 12.56 -17.18
N MET A 92 -5.52 11.76 -16.16
CA MET A 92 -6.77 11.00 -15.99
C MET A 92 -7.51 11.32 -14.68
N PHE A 93 -6.79 11.61 -13.61
CA PHE A 93 -7.32 11.84 -12.27
C PHE A 93 -7.35 13.33 -11.90
N THR A 94 -8.26 13.72 -11.03
CA THR A 94 -8.24 15.05 -10.41
C THR A 94 -7.36 15.01 -9.17
N ILE A 95 -6.16 15.62 -9.22
CA ILE A 95 -5.27 15.76 -8.06
C ILE A 95 -5.97 16.62 -7.00
N LYS A 96 -5.99 16.16 -5.75
CA LYS A 96 -6.55 16.87 -4.60
C LYS A 96 -5.48 17.44 -3.69
N ASN A 97 -4.50 16.61 -3.32
CA ASN A 97 -3.37 17.02 -2.48
C ASN A 97 -2.12 16.26 -2.88
N ILE A 98 -0.97 16.82 -2.57
CA ILE A 98 0.26 16.08 -2.32
C ILE A 98 0.39 16.03 -0.80
N LEU A 99 0.12 14.85 -0.22
CA LEU A 99 0.25 14.62 1.20
C LEU A 99 1.73 14.41 1.55
N VAL A 100 2.11 14.81 2.74
CA VAL A 100 3.47 14.63 3.27
C VAL A 100 3.41 13.64 4.43
N TRP A 101 4.00 12.46 4.24
CA TRP A 101 4.28 11.59 5.38
C TRP A 101 5.57 12.03 6.06
N GLU A 102 5.46 12.67 7.25
CA GLU A 102 6.58 13.01 8.09
C GLU A 102 7.02 11.81 8.92
N LYS A 103 8.27 11.36 8.70
CA LYS A 103 8.90 10.26 9.43
C LYS A 103 9.44 10.72 10.77
N ASN A 104 9.67 9.78 11.70
CA ASN A 104 10.28 10.08 13.01
C ASN A 104 11.81 10.21 12.96
N ASN A 105 12.46 9.80 11.87
CA ASN A 105 13.91 9.88 11.66
C ASN A 105 14.23 10.42 10.27
N THR A 106 15.44 10.90 10.08
CA THR A 106 15.99 11.31 8.80
C THR A 106 16.66 10.13 8.10
N SER A 107 16.73 10.16 6.77
CA SER A 107 17.68 9.34 6.01
C SER A 107 19.04 10.04 5.89
N MET A 108 20.08 9.30 5.52
CA MET A 108 21.43 9.85 5.51
C MET A 108 21.64 10.82 4.34
N GLY A 109 21.51 10.39 3.11
CA GLY A 109 21.76 11.23 1.94
C GLY A 109 23.20 11.78 1.86
N ASP A 110 23.38 12.88 1.15
CA ASP A 110 24.65 13.64 1.10
C ASP A 110 24.78 14.47 2.40
N LEU A 111 25.75 14.07 3.24
CA LEU A 111 25.94 14.64 4.59
C LEU A 111 26.46 16.09 4.57
N GLN A 112 26.96 16.59 3.45
CA GLN A 112 27.60 17.91 3.37
C GLN A 112 26.87 18.87 2.43
N GLY A 113 26.20 18.37 1.41
CA GLY A 113 25.61 19.19 0.35
C GLY A 113 24.09 19.20 0.28
N SER A 114 23.38 18.44 1.16
CA SER A 114 21.93 18.39 1.15
C SER A 114 21.29 18.37 2.53
N TYR A 115 20.01 18.74 2.59
CA TYR A 115 19.21 18.54 3.79
C TYR A 115 18.90 17.06 3.99
N ALA A 116 18.84 16.61 5.25
CA ALA A 116 18.50 15.25 5.62
C ALA A 116 17.00 14.95 5.34
N PRO A 117 16.66 14.07 4.38
CA PRO A 117 15.26 13.79 4.05
C PRO A 117 14.53 13.15 5.24
N LYS A 118 13.34 13.67 5.57
CA LYS A 118 12.51 13.19 6.68
C LYS A 118 11.09 12.86 6.26
N HIS A 119 10.80 12.88 4.98
CA HIS A 119 9.44 12.69 4.48
C HIS A 119 9.40 11.82 3.22
N GLU A 120 8.19 11.38 2.90
CA GLU A 120 7.78 10.90 1.57
C GLU A 120 6.51 11.62 1.16
N PHE A 121 6.29 11.73 -0.14
CA PHE A 121 5.07 12.27 -0.69
C PHE A 121 4.06 11.18 -1.03
N VAL A 122 2.78 11.54 -0.96
CA VAL A 122 1.68 10.70 -1.42
C VAL A 122 0.75 11.56 -2.27
N ILE A 123 0.63 11.26 -3.55
CA ILE A 123 -0.32 11.91 -4.42
C ILE A 123 -1.70 11.36 -4.12
N PHE A 124 -2.59 12.23 -3.66
CA PHE A 124 -4.00 11.93 -3.44
C PHE A 124 -4.83 12.49 -4.57
N ALA A 125 -5.51 11.61 -5.30
CA ALA A 125 -6.28 11.98 -6.49
C ALA A 125 -7.63 11.23 -6.53
N HIS A 126 -8.58 11.80 -7.28
CA HIS A 126 -9.93 11.26 -7.43
C HIS A 126 -10.23 10.89 -8.89
N LYS A 127 -10.92 9.77 -9.09
CA LYS A 127 -11.78 9.53 -10.24
C LYS A 127 -13.18 10.03 -9.85
N GLY A 128 -13.68 11.06 -10.55
CA GLY A 128 -14.90 11.76 -10.11
C GLY A 128 -14.69 12.57 -8.82
N ARG A 129 -15.56 12.38 -7.81
CA ARG A 129 -15.49 13.09 -6.53
C ARG A 129 -15.69 12.16 -5.34
N ARG A 130 -14.62 11.72 -4.68
CA ARG A 130 -14.70 11.01 -3.40
C ARG A 130 -14.83 12.02 -2.25
N ILE A 131 -15.85 11.83 -1.38
CA ILE A 131 -15.96 12.53 -0.11
C ILE A 131 -15.21 11.69 0.93
N LEU A 132 -14.32 12.34 1.70
CA LEU A 132 -13.58 11.65 2.76
C LEU A 132 -14.52 11.30 3.92
N ASN A 133 -14.31 10.11 4.48
CA ASN A 133 -15.00 9.66 5.68
C ASN A 133 -14.41 10.35 6.92
N GLY A 134 -15.25 10.69 7.88
CA GLY A 134 -14.83 11.27 9.17
C GLY A 134 -14.36 12.70 9.08
N PHE A 135 -13.25 13.01 9.74
CA PHE A 135 -12.73 14.38 9.83
C PHE A 135 -11.89 14.77 8.62
N ARG A 136 -11.78 16.07 8.37
CA ARG A 136 -10.81 16.61 7.42
C ARG A 136 -9.40 16.52 8.03
N TYR A 137 -8.61 15.57 7.56
CA TYR A 137 -7.23 15.39 8.00
C TYR A 137 -6.32 16.50 7.45
N ALA A 138 -5.24 16.79 8.19
CA ALA A 138 -4.16 17.62 7.66
C ALA A 138 -3.40 16.87 6.56
N ASP A 139 -2.80 17.61 5.64
CA ASP A 139 -2.00 17.06 4.54
C ASP A 139 -0.55 16.69 4.95
N ILE A 140 -0.12 17.09 6.16
CA ILE A 140 1.12 16.61 6.79
C ILE A 140 0.75 15.59 7.85
N ILE A 141 1.13 14.33 7.63
CA ILE A 141 0.76 13.20 8.46
C ILE A 141 2.00 12.63 9.12
N LYS A 142 2.02 12.63 10.46
CA LYS A 142 3.12 12.05 11.23
C LYS A 142 2.86 10.57 11.48
N ALA A 143 3.76 9.72 11.00
CA ALA A 143 3.75 8.30 11.31
C ALA A 143 5.19 7.79 11.49
N LYS A 144 5.38 6.92 12.49
CA LYS A 144 6.68 6.30 12.71
C LYS A 144 7.02 5.36 11.57
N ARG A 145 8.26 5.42 11.10
CA ARG A 145 8.80 4.44 10.17
C ARG A 145 8.82 3.06 10.83
N THR A 146 8.59 2.01 10.05
CA THR A 146 8.79 0.62 10.51
C THR A 146 10.29 0.32 10.69
N GLY A 147 10.59 -0.80 11.33
CA GLY A 147 11.96 -1.33 11.37
C GLY A 147 12.44 -1.91 10.04
N ASN A 148 11.59 -1.91 8.99
CA ASN A 148 11.82 -2.61 7.73
C ASN A 148 12.15 -4.10 7.94
N GLU A 149 11.34 -4.76 8.75
CA GLU A 149 11.52 -6.18 9.10
C GLU A 149 11.22 -7.09 7.90
N TYR A 150 10.19 -6.73 7.13
CA TYR A 150 9.67 -7.56 6.04
C TYR A 150 10.02 -7.04 4.64
N HIS A 151 10.35 -5.74 4.50
CA HIS A 151 10.67 -5.11 3.21
C HIS A 151 11.52 -3.85 3.42
N PRO A 152 12.49 -3.54 2.52
CA PRO A 152 13.38 -2.37 2.66
C PRO A 152 12.64 -1.02 2.69
N THR A 153 11.50 -0.94 2.05
CA THR A 153 10.65 0.27 1.97
C THR A 153 9.27 0.07 2.60
N GLU A 154 9.18 -0.79 3.63
CA GLU A 154 7.93 -1.11 4.30
C GLU A 154 7.19 0.14 4.80
N LYS A 155 5.90 0.26 4.46
CA LYS A 155 5.05 1.36 4.92
C LYS A 155 4.35 1.02 6.24
N PRO A 156 4.21 2.00 7.16
CA PRO A 156 3.50 1.79 8.41
C PRO A 156 2.03 1.42 8.20
N VAL A 157 1.60 0.32 8.81
CA VAL A 157 0.21 -0.15 8.72
C VAL A 157 -0.79 0.92 9.18
N ASP A 158 -0.47 1.69 10.24
CA ASP A 158 -1.36 2.73 10.75
C ASP A 158 -1.55 3.89 9.76
N LEU A 159 -0.50 4.26 9.00
CA LEU A 159 -0.58 5.25 7.94
C LEU A 159 -1.50 4.78 6.82
N LEU A 160 -1.33 3.53 6.38
CA LEU A 160 -2.17 2.94 5.34
C LEU A 160 -3.63 2.79 5.80
N ALA A 161 -3.83 2.37 7.06
CA ALA A 161 -5.16 2.27 7.66
C ALA A 161 -5.89 3.63 7.72
N LEU A 162 -5.15 4.73 7.93
CA LEU A 162 -5.72 6.08 7.88
C LEU A 162 -6.27 6.38 6.47
N PHE A 163 -5.49 6.15 5.42
CA PHE A 163 -5.92 6.38 4.03
C PHE A 163 -7.12 5.50 3.65
N ILE A 164 -7.05 4.22 4.04
CA ILE A 164 -8.10 3.24 3.78
C ILE A 164 -9.42 3.68 4.45
N LYS A 165 -9.38 4.05 5.73
CA LYS A 165 -10.57 4.52 6.46
C LYS A 165 -11.12 5.83 5.89
N ALA A 166 -10.25 6.75 5.48
CA ALA A 166 -10.64 8.05 4.94
C ALA A 166 -11.36 7.93 3.59
N SER A 167 -10.99 6.93 2.75
CA SER A 167 -11.46 6.88 1.36
C SER A 167 -12.12 5.57 0.95
N SER A 168 -12.50 4.72 1.91
CA SER A 168 -13.31 3.52 1.66
C SER A 168 -14.22 3.20 2.83
N ASP A 169 -15.23 2.36 2.60
CA ASP A 169 -16.13 1.85 3.60
C ASP A 169 -15.84 0.38 3.94
N VAL A 170 -16.34 -0.11 5.09
CA VAL A 170 -16.18 -1.52 5.49
C VAL A 170 -16.79 -2.43 4.42
N GLY A 171 -16.05 -3.47 4.02
CA GLY A 171 -16.46 -4.43 2.98
C GLY A 171 -16.12 -4.00 1.56
N GLU A 172 -15.68 -2.77 1.32
CA GLU A 172 -15.18 -2.30 0.02
C GLU A 172 -13.82 -2.94 -0.34
N ILE A 173 -13.47 -2.90 -1.62
CA ILE A 173 -12.27 -3.54 -2.19
C ILE A 173 -11.16 -2.51 -2.34
N VAL A 174 -10.05 -2.76 -1.68
CA VAL A 174 -8.80 -1.99 -1.83
C VAL A 174 -7.83 -2.79 -2.69
N LEU A 175 -7.23 -2.13 -3.68
CA LEU A 175 -6.20 -2.69 -4.55
C LEU A 175 -4.84 -2.06 -4.23
N ASP A 176 -3.82 -2.90 -4.10
CA ASP A 176 -2.40 -2.50 -4.10
C ASP A 176 -1.65 -3.31 -5.16
N PRO A 177 -1.36 -2.71 -6.33
CA PRO A 177 -0.68 -3.39 -7.43
C PRO A 177 0.82 -3.62 -7.20
N PHE A 178 1.40 -3.06 -6.12
CA PHE A 178 2.81 -3.17 -5.75
C PHE A 178 2.93 -3.43 -4.25
N MET A 179 2.27 -4.52 -3.77
CA MET A 179 2.02 -4.72 -2.34
C MET A 179 3.27 -5.01 -1.50
N GLY A 180 4.42 -5.33 -2.12
CA GLY A 180 5.65 -5.67 -1.41
C GLY A 180 5.42 -6.76 -0.37
N SER A 181 5.74 -6.48 0.89
CA SER A 181 5.51 -7.38 2.03
C SER A 181 4.08 -7.37 2.60
N GLY A 182 3.11 -6.72 1.91
CA GLY A 182 1.68 -6.83 2.25
C GLY A 182 1.16 -5.88 3.33
N SER A 183 1.84 -4.77 3.63
CA SER A 183 1.39 -3.81 4.66
C SER A 183 -0.01 -3.26 4.40
N THR A 184 -0.37 -3.01 3.13
CA THR A 184 -1.72 -2.58 2.74
C THR A 184 -2.76 -3.66 3.02
N GLY A 185 -2.44 -4.93 2.76
CA GLY A 185 -3.31 -6.06 3.06
C GLY A 185 -3.60 -6.19 4.56
N VAL A 186 -2.56 -6.07 5.40
CA VAL A 186 -2.70 -6.04 6.87
C VAL A 186 -3.60 -4.88 7.32
N ALA A 187 -3.42 -3.69 6.74
CA ALA A 187 -4.27 -2.53 7.05
C ALA A 187 -5.73 -2.77 6.64
N CYS A 188 -5.97 -3.45 5.51
CA CYS A 188 -7.31 -3.83 5.05
C CYS A 188 -7.99 -4.78 6.02
N ILE A 189 -7.29 -5.82 6.50
CA ILE A 189 -7.82 -6.76 7.50
C ILE A 189 -8.25 -5.99 8.74
N LYS A 190 -7.35 -5.20 9.34
CA LYS A 190 -7.60 -4.42 10.56
C LYS A 190 -8.72 -3.40 10.42
N THR A 191 -9.07 -3.03 9.21
CA THR A 191 -10.11 -2.04 8.94
C THR A 191 -11.38 -2.62 8.33
N GLY A 192 -11.45 -3.95 8.13
CA GLY A 192 -12.63 -4.65 7.63
C GLY A 192 -12.85 -4.50 6.11
N ARG A 193 -11.79 -4.21 5.34
CA ARG A 193 -11.85 -4.09 3.88
C ARG A 193 -11.46 -5.39 3.20
N LYS A 194 -11.97 -5.62 2.00
CA LYS A 194 -11.47 -6.65 1.10
C LYS A 194 -10.17 -6.17 0.46
N PHE A 195 -9.30 -7.09 0.08
CA PHE A 195 -8.00 -6.73 -0.45
C PHE A 195 -7.65 -7.53 -1.71
N ILE A 196 -7.12 -6.84 -2.72
CA ILE A 196 -6.44 -7.42 -3.86
C ILE A 196 -5.02 -6.87 -3.86
N GLY A 197 -4.03 -7.76 -3.82
CA GLY A 197 -2.61 -7.39 -3.83
C GLY A 197 -1.86 -8.09 -4.94
N ILE A 198 -0.97 -7.35 -5.62
CA ILE A 198 -0.08 -7.90 -6.65
C ILE A 198 1.36 -7.63 -6.25
N GLU A 199 2.23 -8.63 -6.41
CA GLU A 199 3.66 -8.50 -6.16
C GLU A 199 4.43 -9.32 -7.20
N LEU A 200 5.43 -8.69 -7.81
CA LEU A 200 6.25 -9.30 -8.85
C LEU A 200 7.28 -10.27 -8.26
N ASN A 201 7.98 -9.85 -7.20
CA ASN A 201 9.02 -10.63 -6.57
C ASN A 201 8.44 -11.76 -5.73
N GLN A 202 8.81 -13.01 -6.05
CA GLN A 202 8.31 -14.22 -5.40
C GLN A 202 8.61 -14.27 -3.89
N ASN A 203 9.74 -13.73 -3.44
CA ASN A 203 10.14 -13.74 -2.03
C ASN A 203 9.27 -12.77 -1.22
N TYR A 204 9.06 -11.55 -1.73
CA TYR A 204 8.17 -10.57 -1.11
C TYR A 204 6.71 -11.03 -1.15
N PHE A 205 6.27 -11.63 -2.26
CA PHE A 205 4.95 -12.26 -2.34
C PHE A 205 4.75 -13.32 -1.25
N SER A 206 5.70 -14.24 -1.10
CA SER A 206 5.64 -15.29 -0.08
C SER A 206 5.61 -14.71 1.34
N THR A 207 6.34 -13.62 1.58
CA THR A 207 6.34 -12.88 2.84
C THR A 207 4.98 -12.23 3.09
N ALA A 208 4.40 -11.57 2.08
CA ALA A 208 3.07 -10.96 2.17
C ALA A 208 1.98 -12.00 2.48
N VAL A 209 2.00 -13.15 1.81
CA VAL A 209 1.05 -14.25 2.06
C VAL A 209 1.11 -14.71 3.52
N LYS A 210 2.31 -14.95 4.05
CA LYS A 210 2.47 -15.38 5.46
C LYS A 210 1.97 -14.33 6.44
N ARG A 211 2.32 -13.07 6.21
CA ARG A 211 1.99 -11.95 7.08
C ARG A 211 0.48 -11.69 7.09
N ILE A 212 -0.14 -11.60 5.92
CA ILE A 212 -1.58 -11.36 5.77
C ILE A 212 -2.39 -12.52 6.37
N ASN A 213 -2.02 -13.78 6.12
CA ASN A 213 -2.69 -14.93 6.70
C ASN A 213 -2.55 -14.99 8.22
N GLY A 214 -1.41 -14.58 8.77
CA GLY A 214 -1.20 -14.47 10.23
C GLY A 214 -2.15 -13.46 10.86
N ASP A 215 -2.33 -12.29 10.25
CA ASP A 215 -3.28 -11.27 10.74
C ASP A 215 -4.75 -11.73 10.58
N VAL A 216 -5.12 -12.43 9.50
CA VAL A 216 -6.45 -13.05 9.37
C VAL A 216 -6.72 -14.03 10.49
N GLN A 217 -5.75 -14.88 10.84
CA GLN A 217 -5.90 -15.85 11.92
C GLN A 217 -6.04 -15.17 13.28
N LEU A 218 -5.29 -14.11 13.55
CA LEU A 218 -5.40 -13.32 14.77
C LEU A 218 -6.79 -12.68 14.92
N GLU A 219 -7.33 -12.09 13.86
CA GLU A 219 -8.69 -11.53 13.85
C GLU A 219 -9.75 -12.61 14.12
N LEU A 220 -9.61 -13.77 13.50
CA LEU A 220 -10.52 -14.90 13.75
C LEU A 220 -10.43 -15.40 15.20
N ASP A 221 -9.23 -15.50 15.77
CA ASP A 221 -9.03 -15.93 17.17
C ASP A 221 -9.59 -14.89 18.17
N LEU A 222 -9.61 -13.60 17.83
CA LEU A 222 -10.25 -12.55 18.62
C LEU A 222 -11.77 -12.64 18.59
N ILE A 223 -12.36 -12.98 17.43
CA ILE A 223 -13.82 -13.13 17.26
C ILE A 223 -14.30 -14.46 17.85
N PHE A 224 -13.52 -15.54 17.72
CA PHE A 224 -13.80 -16.90 18.16
C PHE A 224 -12.66 -17.43 19.05
N PRO A 225 -12.54 -17.00 20.32
CA PRO A 225 -11.48 -17.46 21.20
C PRO A 225 -11.49 -18.99 21.36
N LYS A 226 -10.35 -19.64 21.17
CA LYS A 226 -10.18 -21.11 21.25
C LYS A 226 -10.66 -21.72 22.57
N THR A 227 -10.71 -20.95 23.65
CA THR A 227 -11.17 -21.36 24.98
C THR A 227 -12.63 -21.85 25.01
N ILE A 228 -13.45 -21.55 23.99
CA ILE A 228 -14.85 -22.00 23.93
C ILE A 228 -14.99 -23.44 23.37
N LEU A 229 -13.98 -23.92 22.65
CA LEU A 229 -14.04 -25.26 22.02
C LEU A 229 -13.50 -26.39 22.88
N GLU A 230 -12.62 -26.11 23.85
CA GLU A 230 -12.04 -27.15 24.73
C GLU A 230 -12.94 -27.54 25.92
N THR A 231 -13.90 -26.70 26.30
CA THR A 231 -14.81 -27.01 27.43
C THR A 231 -15.96 -27.95 27.09
N LYS A 232 -16.17 -28.29 25.79
CA LYS A 232 -17.24 -29.25 25.41
C LYS A 232 -16.81 -30.71 25.34
N ASN A 233 -15.52 -31.02 25.40
CA ASN A 233 -15.03 -32.41 25.30
C ASN A 233 -14.70 -33.09 26.65
N ASN A 234 -14.81 -32.41 27.79
CA ASN A 234 -14.47 -32.99 29.10
C ASN A 234 -15.67 -33.37 29.97
N ASN A 235 -16.89 -33.36 29.43
CA ASN A 235 -18.07 -33.77 30.19
C ASN A 235 -18.78 -35.04 29.67
N ASN A 236 -18.05 -35.96 29.04
CA ASN A 236 -18.55 -37.31 28.78
C ASN A 236 -17.47 -38.33 29.13
N ASN A 237 -17.37 -38.64 30.41
CA ASN A 237 -16.93 -39.94 30.97
C ASN A 237 -17.67 -40.19 32.29
#